data_8bff2e3e702a54c59506ce0781760a31
#
_entry.id   8bff2e3e702a54c59506ce0781760a31
#
_cell.length_a   1.000
_cell.length_b   1.000
_cell.length_c   1.000
_cell.angle_alpha   90.00
_cell.angle_beta   90.00
_cell.angle_gamma   90.00
#
_symmetry.space_group_name_H-M   'P 1'
#
loop_
_entity.id
_entity.type
_entity.pdbx_description
1 polymer ?
#
loop_
_entity_poly.entity_id
_entity_poly.type
_entity_poly.pdbx_seq_one_letter_code
_entity_poly.pdbx_strand_id
1 'polypeptide(L)'
;MKLNIVSSLVLLQSLACSALNAPFSVSGRWIHDSKGEVFTYAGANWPGAGEVMIPEGMQYASIASTVSKLKGLGMNVVRLTFPIELVDDILDKGGDVTVQKSLINALGSTNGTKVFDQIRKVNPQIKSTTTRLQVFDMVAAECNKQGLYIHLDNHISKAMWCCSRTDGNTWFGDTYYDVAKWMRGLEYMVSHAKKWPNFVSIGLRNELREPSTINTQYPYNWGTWYTQMTTAAKRVNAANPNALIFLSGLNYDTTLAPIPTASDLGNGVRFRLSDFSFANKLVLELHNYETGATSCSALSGALWNAGFKAQNSSDPSIVNSMPVVLTEFGFLQDSTTWKNVYASCLRTWIPEQQAGWTTWVIAGSYYIRQGTQDLDETWGKSHSQCVAMLQRLICAGMLDHTWSGWRSRNAIEQGLKVMVQSSLKG
;
A
#
# COMPACT_ATOMS: atom_id res chain seq x y z
N MET A 1 34.08 -46.92 -35.98
CA MET A 1 33.88 -46.12 -34.76
C MET A 1 33.18 -44.83 -35.21
N LYS A 2 31.86 -44.75 -35.03
CA LYS A 2 31.09 -43.55 -35.40
C LYS A 2 30.84 -42.73 -34.11
N LEU A 3 31.36 -41.52 -34.07
CA LEU A 3 31.21 -40.60 -32.97
C LEU A 3 29.85 -39.89 -33.15
N ASN A 4 28.92 -40.14 -32.26
CA ASN A 4 27.65 -39.40 -32.18
C ASN A 4 27.88 -38.16 -31.34
N ILE A 5 27.87 -36.99 -31.97
CA ILE A 5 27.84 -35.68 -31.28
C ILE A 5 26.38 -35.37 -30.96
N VAL A 6 26.03 -35.46 -29.69
CA VAL A 6 24.75 -34.98 -29.18
C VAL A 6 24.88 -33.48 -28.93
N SER A 7 24.30 -32.65 -29.80
CA SER A 7 24.19 -31.20 -29.61
C SER A 7 23.06 -30.92 -28.61
N SER A 8 23.41 -30.56 -27.39
CA SER A 8 22.46 -30.05 -26.42
C SER A 8 22.05 -28.63 -26.79
N LEU A 9 20.85 -28.49 -27.32
CA LEU A 9 20.21 -27.18 -27.53
C LEU A 9 19.77 -26.63 -26.17
N VAL A 10 20.52 -25.68 -25.62
CA VAL A 10 20.09 -24.89 -24.47
C VAL A 10 19.06 -23.88 -24.97
N LEU A 11 17.76 -24.13 -24.73
CA LEU A 11 16.72 -23.15 -24.93
C LEU A 11 16.92 -22.01 -23.89
N LEU A 12 17.51 -20.92 -24.33
CA LEU A 12 17.38 -19.64 -23.63
C LEU A 12 15.92 -19.20 -23.73
N GLN A 13 15.12 -19.51 -22.72
CA GLN A 13 13.84 -18.82 -22.53
C GLN A 13 14.16 -17.36 -22.21
N SER A 14 14.08 -16.50 -23.22
CA SER A 14 13.99 -15.07 -23.02
C SER A 14 12.74 -14.82 -22.17
N LEU A 15 12.94 -14.41 -20.92
CA LEU A 15 11.87 -13.80 -20.12
C LEU A 15 11.42 -12.56 -20.88
N ALA A 16 10.43 -12.72 -21.74
CA ALA A 16 9.71 -11.61 -22.32
C ALA A 16 9.11 -10.84 -21.12
N CYS A 17 9.65 -9.65 -20.84
CA CYS A 17 9.03 -8.72 -19.94
C CYS A 17 7.64 -8.46 -20.56
N SER A 18 6.57 -9.02 -19.98
CA SER A 18 5.23 -8.78 -20.48
C SER A 18 4.99 -7.28 -20.35
N ALA A 19 4.65 -6.63 -21.47
CA ALA A 19 4.34 -5.21 -21.47
C ALA A 19 3.22 -4.94 -20.48
N LEU A 20 3.39 -3.90 -19.65
CA LEU A 20 2.37 -3.48 -18.70
C LEU A 20 1.19 -2.88 -19.47
N ASN A 21 -0.03 -3.24 -19.10
CA ASN A 21 -1.26 -2.91 -19.82
C ASN A 21 -2.12 -1.88 -19.05
N ALA A 22 -1.52 -0.78 -18.60
CA ALA A 22 -2.28 0.36 -18.09
C ALA A 22 -2.96 1.13 -19.24
N PRO A 23 -4.02 1.92 -19.00
CA PRO A 23 -4.70 2.14 -17.72
C PRO A 23 -5.69 1.02 -17.36
N PHE A 24 -6.04 0.95 -16.07
CA PHE A 24 -7.03 0.01 -15.57
C PHE A 24 -8.43 0.61 -15.52
N SER A 25 -9.44 -0.27 -15.53
CA SER A 25 -10.84 0.07 -15.36
C SER A 25 -11.56 -0.97 -14.51
N VAL A 26 -12.75 -0.61 -14.01
CA VAL A 26 -13.61 -1.46 -13.19
C VAL A 26 -14.88 -1.81 -13.95
N SER A 27 -15.31 -3.07 -13.87
CA SER A 27 -16.62 -3.54 -14.31
C SER A 27 -17.18 -4.53 -13.29
N GLY A 28 -18.25 -4.13 -12.60
CA GLY A 28 -18.78 -4.88 -11.46
C GLY A 28 -17.70 -5.11 -10.41
N ARG A 29 -17.48 -6.38 -10.05
CA ARG A 29 -16.45 -6.78 -9.06
C ARG A 29 -15.01 -6.82 -9.58
N TRP A 30 -14.82 -6.62 -10.90
CA TRP A 30 -13.55 -6.90 -11.56
C TRP A 30 -12.77 -5.63 -11.90
N ILE A 31 -11.47 -5.70 -11.72
CA ILE A 31 -10.51 -4.75 -12.28
C ILE A 31 -10.02 -5.36 -13.59
N HIS A 32 -10.02 -4.58 -14.66
CA HIS A 32 -9.54 -4.97 -15.98
C HIS A 32 -8.35 -4.10 -16.39
N ASP A 33 -7.40 -4.69 -17.07
CA ASP A 33 -6.34 -3.95 -17.75
C ASP A 33 -6.84 -3.31 -19.06
N SER A 34 -5.96 -2.61 -19.77
CA SER A 34 -6.31 -1.94 -21.02
C SER A 34 -6.65 -2.89 -22.20
N LYS A 35 -6.40 -4.19 -22.04
CA LYS A 35 -6.79 -5.24 -22.98
C LYS A 35 -8.12 -5.91 -22.62
N GLY A 36 -8.70 -5.54 -21.47
CA GLY A 36 -9.92 -6.15 -20.94
C GLY A 36 -9.67 -7.42 -20.12
N GLU A 37 -8.40 -7.80 -19.87
CA GLU A 37 -8.07 -8.96 -19.05
C GLU A 37 -8.26 -8.62 -17.56
N VAL A 38 -8.77 -9.59 -16.80
CA VAL A 38 -8.94 -9.42 -15.34
C VAL A 38 -7.59 -9.27 -14.68
N PHE A 39 -7.44 -8.24 -13.87
CA PHE A 39 -6.24 -7.98 -13.10
C PHE A 39 -6.50 -8.12 -11.60
N THR A 40 -5.77 -9.02 -10.95
CA THR A 40 -5.79 -9.21 -9.50
C THR A 40 -4.53 -8.63 -8.88
N TYR A 41 -4.68 -7.69 -7.94
CA TYR A 41 -3.55 -7.16 -7.16
C TYR A 41 -2.96 -8.27 -6.30
N ALA A 42 -1.66 -8.46 -6.37
CA ALA A 42 -0.89 -9.33 -5.47
C ALA A 42 0.46 -8.68 -5.20
N GLY A 43 0.64 -8.06 -4.03
CA GLY A 43 1.80 -7.23 -3.81
C GLY A 43 2.19 -6.99 -2.36
N ALA A 44 3.05 -5.98 -2.17
CA ALA A 44 3.50 -5.56 -0.86
C ALA A 44 3.53 -4.04 -0.73
N ASN A 45 3.41 -3.58 0.52
CA ASN A 45 3.58 -2.19 0.90
C ASN A 45 5.06 -1.84 1.00
N TRP A 46 5.48 -0.73 0.41
CA TRP A 46 6.80 -0.13 0.58
C TRP A 46 6.65 1.22 1.29
N PRO A 47 7.04 1.32 2.58
CA PRO A 47 6.92 2.55 3.33
C PRO A 47 7.79 3.68 2.76
N GLY A 48 7.20 4.86 2.61
CA GLY A 48 7.87 6.08 2.17
C GLY A 48 7.29 7.34 2.85
N ALA A 49 6.36 7.14 3.80
CA ALA A 49 5.65 8.21 4.48
C ALA A 49 6.22 8.58 5.86
N GLY A 50 7.36 7.99 6.25
CA GLY A 50 8.07 8.36 7.47
C GLY A 50 8.76 9.72 7.37
N GLU A 51 9.42 10.14 8.44
CA GLU A 51 9.98 11.49 8.65
C GLU A 51 10.98 11.91 7.56
N VAL A 52 11.63 10.94 6.91
CA VAL A 52 12.57 11.21 5.80
C VAL A 52 11.84 11.43 4.47
N MET A 53 10.61 10.99 4.34
CA MET A 53 9.77 11.12 3.14
C MET A 53 10.41 10.57 1.85
N ILE A 54 11.10 9.46 1.96
CA ILE A 54 11.55 8.63 0.84
C ILE A 54 11.31 7.16 1.18
N PRO A 55 11.17 6.27 0.18
CA PRO A 55 11.03 4.84 0.44
C PRO A 55 12.17 4.31 1.29
N GLU A 56 11.83 3.47 2.28
CA GLU A 56 12.73 2.95 3.31
C GLU A 56 13.74 1.93 2.77
N GLY A 57 14.83 1.71 3.49
CA GLY A 57 15.78 0.61 3.29
C GLY A 57 16.91 0.88 2.29
N MET A 58 16.96 2.06 1.69
CA MET A 58 17.95 2.34 0.62
C MET A 58 19.40 2.43 1.10
N GLN A 59 19.62 2.59 2.40
CA GLN A 59 20.96 2.51 3.01
C GLN A 59 21.53 1.09 2.99
N TYR A 60 20.69 0.09 2.85
CA TYR A 60 21.05 -1.33 2.90
C TYR A 60 20.87 -2.05 1.56
N ALA A 61 19.79 -1.75 0.83
CA ALA A 61 19.47 -2.42 -0.43
C ALA A 61 19.29 -1.43 -1.57
N SER A 62 19.70 -1.83 -2.77
CA SER A 62 19.39 -1.05 -3.96
C SER A 62 17.91 -1.15 -4.31
N ILE A 63 17.37 -0.09 -4.92
CA ILE A 63 16.00 -0.10 -5.46
C ILE A 63 15.78 -1.35 -6.32
N ALA A 64 16.73 -1.65 -7.22
CA ALA A 64 16.64 -2.80 -8.10
C ALA A 64 16.57 -4.14 -7.34
N SER A 65 17.36 -4.30 -6.27
CA SER A 65 17.36 -5.52 -5.46
C SER A 65 16.04 -5.72 -4.72
N THR A 66 15.47 -4.64 -4.16
CA THR A 66 14.20 -4.70 -3.45
C THR A 66 13.05 -5.06 -4.40
N VAL A 67 12.99 -4.41 -5.57
CA VAL A 67 11.99 -4.71 -6.61
C VAL A 67 12.14 -6.15 -7.11
N SER A 68 13.37 -6.62 -7.33
CA SER A 68 13.65 -8.00 -7.77
C SER A 68 13.15 -9.05 -6.76
N LYS A 69 13.22 -8.76 -5.46
CA LYS A 69 12.71 -9.68 -4.44
C LYS A 69 11.17 -9.83 -4.56
N LEU A 70 10.45 -8.74 -4.74
CA LEU A 70 9.00 -8.77 -4.95
C LEU A 70 8.64 -9.50 -6.25
N LYS A 71 9.33 -9.17 -7.33
CA LYS A 71 9.16 -9.87 -8.62
C LYS A 71 9.45 -11.37 -8.52
N GLY A 72 10.47 -11.75 -7.79
CA GLY A 72 10.85 -13.15 -7.53
C GLY A 72 9.79 -13.97 -6.79
N LEU A 73 8.90 -13.29 -6.04
CA LEU A 73 7.71 -13.91 -5.44
C LEU A 73 6.55 -14.03 -6.43
N GLY A 74 6.63 -13.39 -7.60
CA GLY A 74 5.55 -13.30 -8.57
C GLY A 74 4.58 -12.15 -8.30
N MET A 75 4.90 -11.25 -7.37
CA MET A 75 4.09 -10.06 -7.10
C MET A 75 4.03 -9.15 -8.32
N ASN A 76 2.92 -8.43 -8.48
CA ASN A 76 2.64 -7.59 -9.65
C ASN A 76 2.41 -6.11 -9.31
N VAL A 77 2.30 -5.74 -8.02
CA VAL A 77 2.07 -4.37 -7.59
C VAL A 77 2.88 -4.01 -6.34
N VAL A 78 3.30 -2.76 -6.26
CA VAL A 78 3.87 -2.12 -5.05
C VAL A 78 2.91 -1.05 -4.59
N ARG A 79 2.42 -1.15 -3.35
CA ARG A 79 1.72 -0.05 -2.66
C ARG A 79 2.77 0.85 -2.03
N LEU A 80 3.02 1.99 -2.68
CA LEU A 80 4.07 2.93 -2.34
C LEU A 80 3.48 4.09 -1.53
N THR A 81 3.81 4.17 -0.25
CA THR A 81 3.20 5.15 0.66
C THR A 81 3.90 6.49 0.61
N PHE A 82 3.14 7.59 0.70
CA PHE A 82 3.68 8.95 0.75
C PHE A 82 2.89 9.83 1.73
N PRO A 83 3.52 10.86 2.35
CA PRO A 83 2.84 11.84 3.19
C PRO A 83 2.44 13.09 2.37
N ILE A 84 1.36 13.79 2.79
CA ILE A 84 0.99 15.08 2.18
C ILE A 84 2.06 16.15 2.40
N GLU A 85 2.77 16.12 3.52
CA GLU A 85 3.87 17.05 3.85
C GLU A 85 4.95 17.11 2.75
N LEU A 86 5.21 16.00 2.06
CA LEU A 86 6.11 16.01 0.89
C LEU A 86 5.64 17.01 -0.16
N VAL A 87 4.35 17.02 -0.46
CA VAL A 87 3.77 17.92 -1.47
C VAL A 87 3.66 19.35 -0.93
N ASP A 88 3.31 19.51 0.34
CA ASP A 88 3.27 20.83 0.99
C ASP A 88 4.65 21.49 0.95
N ASP A 89 5.71 20.74 1.23
CA ASP A 89 7.09 21.25 1.12
C ASP A 89 7.43 21.69 -0.30
N ILE A 90 7.02 20.93 -1.32
CA ILE A 90 7.26 21.27 -2.72
C ILE A 90 6.56 22.57 -3.11
N LEU A 91 5.29 22.70 -2.74
CA LEU A 91 4.45 23.81 -3.20
C LEU A 91 4.62 25.07 -2.34
N ASP A 92 4.79 24.92 -1.03
CA ASP A 92 4.79 26.04 -0.08
C ASP A 92 6.20 26.55 0.21
N LYS A 93 7.28 25.76 -0.07
CA LYS A 93 8.68 26.14 0.18
C LYS A 93 9.51 26.37 -1.09
N GLY A 94 8.86 26.44 -2.26
CA GLY A 94 9.50 26.77 -3.54
C GLY A 94 10.25 25.63 -4.21
N GLY A 95 9.99 24.38 -3.83
CA GLY A 95 10.55 23.18 -4.44
C GLY A 95 10.87 22.06 -3.46
N ASP A 96 11.12 20.87 -3.99
CA ASP A 96 11.44 19.71 -3.15
C ASP A 96 12.88 19.81 -2.59
N VAL A 97 13.06 19.30 -1.38
CA VAL A 97 14.39 19.24 -0.74
C VAL A 97 15.17 18.01 -1.24
N THR A 98 16.50 18.09 -1.18
CA THR A 98 17.36 16.96 -1.51
C THR A 98 17.21 15.83 -0.48
N VAL A 99 17.49 14.60 -0.91
CA VAL A 99 17.53 13.40 -0.02
C VAL A 99 18.46 13.66 1.17
N GLN A 100 19.64 14.22 0.92
CA GLN A 100 20.60 14.54 1.99
C GLN A 100 20.00 15.52 3.00
N LYS A 101 19.35 16.57 2.54
CA LYS A 101 18.72 17.56 3.42
C LYS A 101 17.58 16.95 4.23
N SER A 102 16.78 16.09 3.60
CA SER A 102 15.68 15.39 4.30
C SER A 102 16.18 14.47 5.40
N LEU A 103 17.23 13.69 5.13
CA LEU A 103 17.89 12.84 6.14
C LEU A 103 18.49 13.67 7.29
N ILE A 104 19.15 14.78 6.97
CA ILE A 104 19.70 15.69 8.00
C ILE A 104 18.59 16.29 8.88
N ASN A 105 17.48 16.68 8.27
CA ASN A 105 16.33 17.21 9.01
C ASN A 105 15.74 16.19 9.99
N ALA A 106 15.62 14.92 9.55
CA ALA A 106 15.02 13.85 10.37
C ALA A 106 15.98 13.24 11.40
N LEU A 107 17.27 13.11 11.07
CA LEU A 107 18.25 12.33 11.85
C LEU A 107 19.33 13.19 12.51
N GLY A 108 19.35 14.49 12.25
CA GLY A 108 20.45 15.38 12.62
C GLY A 108 21.65 15.30 11.65
N SER A 109 22.54 16.28 11.73
CA SER A 109 23.62 16.46 10.74
C SER A 109 24.52 15.23 10.63
N THR A 110 25.01 14.70 11.73
CA THR A 110 25.96 13.58 11.75
C THR A 110 25.33 12.30 11.17
N ASN A 111 24.19 11.89 11.72
CA ASN A 111 23.55 10.64 11.32
C ASN A 111 22.93 10.76 9.92
N GLY A 112 22.29 11.89 9.60
CA GLY A 112 21.73 12.13 8.28
C GLY A 112 22.77 12.08 7.16
N THR A 113 23.97 12.67 7.39
CA THR A 113 25.08 12.58 6.44
C THR A 113 25.58 11.14 6.29
N LYS A 114 25.78 10.44 7.42
CA LYS A 114 26.21 9.02 7.40
C LYS A 114 25.25 8.13 6.61
N VAL A 115 23.94 8.26 6.86
CA VAL A 115 22.92 7.47 6.15
C VAL A 115 22.87 7.84 4.68
N PHE A 116 23.02 9.12 4.33
CA PHE A 116 23.08 9.56 2.95
C PHE A 116 24.28 8.94 2.19
N ASP A 117 25.45 8.89 2.82
CA ASP A 117 26.64 8.27 2.23
C ASP A 117 26.45 6.74 2.03
N GLN A 118 25.77 6.07 2.96
CA GLN A 118 25.38 4.67 2.82
C GLN A 118 24.43 4.49 1.62
N ILE A 119 23.39 5.33 1.52
CA ILE A 119 22.45 5.31 0.39
C ILE A 119 23.18 5.47 -0.94
N ARG A 120 24.10 6.42 -1.06
CA ARG A 120 24.86 6.66 -2.30
C ARG A 120 25.78 5.50 -2.66
N LYS A 121 26.33 4.82 -1.67
CA LYS A 121 27.16 3.62 -1.89
C LYS A 121 26.35 2.48 -2.50
N VAL A 122 25.13 2.29 -2.04
CA VAL A 122 24.23 1.19 -2.47
C VAL A 122 23.41 1.58 -3.70
N ASN A 123 23.04 2.86 -3.82
CA ASN A 123 22.25 3.43 -4.90
C ASN A 123 23.00 4.61 -5.56
N PRO A 124 24.04 4.35 -6.37
CA PRO A 124 24.94 5.38 -6.91
C PRO A 124 24.24 6.36 -7.88
N GLN A 125 23.04 6.06 -8.35
CA GLN A 125 22.20 6.97 -9.12
C GLN A 125 21.64 8.12 -8.26
N ILE A 126 21.54 7.98 -6.93
CA ILE A 126 21.14 9.05 -6.00
C ILE A 126 22.33 9.98 -5.78
N LYS A 127 22.21 11.22 -6.26
CA LYS A 127 23.25 12.27 -6.17
C LYS A 127 22.93 13.25 -5.04
N SER A 128 23.88 14.13 -4.72
CA SER A 128 23.68 15.20 -3.71
C SER A 128 22.54 16.16 -4.07
N THR A 129 22.21 16.25 -5.36
CA THR A 129 21.12 17.10 -5.89
C THR A 129 19.81 16.34 -6.03
N THR A 130 19.78 15.01 -5.83
CA THR A 130 18.55 14.20 -5.96
C THR A 130 17.55 14.59 -4.87
N THR A 131 16.32 14.90 -5.28
CA THR A 131 15.23 15.25 -4.38
C THR A 131 14.42 14.02 -3.96
N ARG A 132 13.57 14.18 -2.93
CA ARG A 132 12.71 13.10 -2.41
C ARG A 132 11.79 12.55 -3.50
N LEU A 133 11.08 13.40 -4.21
CA LEU A 133 10.15 12.99 -5.26
C LEU A 133 10.86 12.28 -6.43
N GLN A 134 12.10 12.66 -6.75
CA GLN A 134 12.91 11.95 -7.74
C GLN A 134 13.25 10.51 -7.30
N VAL A 135 13.31 10.24 -6.00
CA VAL A 135 13.48 8.86 -5.52
C VAL A 135 12.22 8.03 -5.77
N PHE A 136 11.02 8.60 -5.58
CA PHE A 136 9.77 7.96 -6.00
C PHE A 136 9.76 7.68 -7.52
N ASP A 137 10.25 8.62 -8.34
CA ASP A 137 10.42 8.42 -9.79
C ASP A 137 11.34 7.23 -10.09
N MET A 138 12.46 7.11 -9.38
CA MET A 138 13.41 6.01 -9.55
C MET A 138 12.81 4.65 -9.16
N VAL A 139 12.02 4.60 -8.08
CA VAL A 139 11.30 3.38 -7.68
C VAL A 139 10.26 3.00 -8.73
N ALA A 140 9.45 3.96 -9.20
CA ALA A 140 8.46 3.71 -10.25
C ALA A 140 9.10 3.21 -11.55
N ALA A 141 10.23 3.82 -11.97
CA ALA A 141 10.97 3.41 -13.15
C ALA A 141 11.53 1.99 -13.02
N GLU A 142 12.10 1.63 -11.87
CA GLU A 142 12.63 0.27 -11.66
C GLU A 142 11.49 -0.77 -11.57
N CYS A 143 10.36 -0.43 -10.92
CA CYS A 143 9.18 -1.28 -10.94
C CYS A 143 8.68 -1.50 -12.37
N ASN A 144 8.59 -0.45 -13.19
CA ASN A 144 8.21 -0.57 -14.61
C ASN A 144 9.16 -1.49 -15.37
N LYS A 145 10.47 -1.33 -15.22
CA LYS A 145 11.50 -2.15 -15.84
C LYS A 145 11.35 -3.63 -15.49
N GLN A 146 10.96 -3.94 -14.25
CA GLN A 146 10.78 -5.32 -13.78
C GLN A 146 9.33 -5.84 -13.91
N GLY A 147 8.42 -5.04 -14.49
CA GLY A 147 7.05 -5.44 -14.76
C GLY A 147 6.16 -5.48 -13.52
N LEU A 148 6.31 -4.49 -12.61
CA LEU A 148 5.43 -4.25 -11.47
C LEU A 148 4.72 -2.91 -11.64
N TYR A 149 3.44 -2.90 -11.25
CA TYR A 149 2.62 -1.69 -11.20
C TYR A 149 2.83 -0.91 -9.91
N ILE A 150 2.48 0.39 -9.93
CA ILE A 150 2.48 1.27 -8.77
C ILE A 150 1.05 1.61 -8.38
N HIS A 151 0.71 1.33 -7.13
CA HIS A 151 -0.38 1.90 -6.38
C HIS A 151 0.19 2.92 -5.40
N LEU A 152 -0.10 4.21 -5.59
CA LEU A 152 0.26 5.23 -4.61
C LEU A 152 -0.71 5.18 -3.43
N ASP A 153 -0.20 5.39 -2.22
CA ASP A 153 -1.03 5.48 -1.03
C ASP A 153 -0.73 6.77 -0.25
N ASN A 154 -1.74 7.63 -0.09
CA ASN A 154 -1.63 8.73 0.86
C ASN A 154 -1.77 8.19 2.28
N HIS A 155 -0.62 7.88 2.87
CA HIS A 155 -0.55 7.20 4.15
C HIS A 155 -0.85 8.10 5.35
N ILE A 156 -0.41 9.36 5.27
CA ILE A 156 -0.46 10.30 6.39
C ILE A 156 -0.34 11.74 5.88
N SER A 157 -0.77 12.73 6.67
CA SER A 157 -0.56 14.15 6.33
C SER A 157 0.83 14.62 6.73
N LYS A 158 1.14 14.66 8.02
CA LYS A 158 2.50 14.94 8.52
C LYS A 158 3.32 13.65 8.51
N ALA A 159 4.48 13.72 7.90
CA ALA A 159 5.41 12.61 7.80
C ALA A 159 5.88 12.14 9.18
N MET A 160 5.42 10.96 9.57
CA MET A 160 5.77 10.29 10.82
C MET A 160 5.24 8.85 10.80
N TRP A 161 5.56 8.08 11.82
CA TRP A 161 4.96 6.75 11.96
C TRP A 161 3.44 6.85 12.23
N CYS A 162 2.65 6.14 11.46
CA CYS A 162 1.20 5.96 11.61
C CYS A 162 0.93 4.68 12.46
N CYS A 163 -0.18 4.42 13.11
CA CYS A 163 -1.37 5.25 13.20
C CYS A 163 -1.89 5.18 14.64
N SER A 164 -1.91 6.25 15.38
CA SER A 164 -2.55 6.32 16.69
C SER A 164 -3.75 7.27 16.68
N ARG A 165 -4.61 7.22 17.72
CA ARG A 165 -5.73 8.16 17.88
C ARG A 165 -5.28 9.55 18.32
N THR A 166 -3.99 9.74 18.61
CA THR A 166 -3.41 10.97 19.17
C THR A 166 -2.27 11.53 18.33
N ASP A 167 -2.03 11.00 17.12
CA ASP A 167 -0.93 11.45 16.26
C ASP A 167 -1.24 12.71 15.43
N GLY A 168 -2.45 13.25 15.55
CA GLY A 168 -2.86 14.46 14.83
C GLY A 168 -3.15 14.25 13.34
N ASN A 169 -3.17 13.01 12.87
CA ASN A 169 -3.39 12.64 11.47
C ASN A 169 -4.63 11.77 11.25
N THR A 170 -5.54 11.73 12.21
CA THR A 170 -6.58 10.71 12.33
C THR A 170 -7.73 10.91 11.36
N TRP A 171 -8.24 12.12 11.27
CA TRP A 171 -9.48 12.48 10.58
C TRP A 171 -9.42 13.88 9.99
N PHE A 172 -10.36 14.21 9.11
CA PHE A 172 -10.51 15.52 8.50
C PHE A 172 -10.51 16.64 9.54
N GLY A 173 -9.62 17.61 9.38
CA GLY A 173 -9.47 18.74 10.29
C GLY A 173 -8.76 18.43 11.61
N ASP A 174 -8.11 17.26 11.75
CA ASP A 174 -7.21 17.00 12.87
C ASP A 174 -5.94 17.86 12.76
N THR A 175 -5.13 17.90 13.79
CA THR A 175 -3.97 18.79 13.97
C THR A 175 -3.11 18.95 12.72
N TYR A 176 -2.84 17.87 12.03
CA TYR A 176 -2.03 17.86 10.80
C TYR A 176 -2.82 17.52 9.54
N TYR A 177 -4.14 17.28 9.67
CA TYR A 177 -4.97 16.88 8.55
C TYR A 177 -5.81 18.06 8.01
N ASP A 178 -5.15 19.01 7.37
CA ASP A 178 -5.81 20.05 6.59
C ASP A 178 -6.42 19.45 5.32
N VAL A 179 -7.74 19.59 5.18
CA VAL A 179 -8.51 19.00 4.07
C VAL A 179 -8.14 19.58 2.72
N ALA A 180 -7.87 20.90 2.66
CA ALA A 180 -7.50 21.56 1.41
C ALA A 180 -6.09 21.12 0.94
N LYS A 181 -5.14 21.04 1.86
CA LYS A 181 -3.79 20.53 1.60
C LYS A 181 -3.81 19.05 1.19
N TRP A 182 -4.60 18.23 1.87
CA TRP A 182 -4.80 16.83 1.50
C TRP A 182 -5.29 16.70 0.05
N MET A 183 -6.35 17.40 -0.32
CA MET A 183 -6.88 17.37 -1.69
C MET A 183 -5.85 17.86 -2.71
N ARG A 184 -5.16 18.97 -2.43
CA ARG A 184 -4.08 19.51 -3.26
C ARG A 184 -2.95 18.49 -3.43
N GLY A 185 -2.58 17.81 -2.34
CA GLY A 185 -1.53 16.78 -2.35
C GLY A 185 -1.89 15.58 -3.21
N LEU A 186 -3.13 15.11 -3.13
CA LEU A 186 -3.62 14.02 -4.00
C LEU A 186 -3.59 14.42 -5.47
N GLU A 187 -4.10 15.61 -5.82
CA GLU A 187 -4.08 16.13 -7.19
C GLU A 187 -2.67 16.27 -7.74
N TYR A 188 -1.74 16.77 -6.92
CA TYR A 188 -0.34 16.90 -7.30
C TYR A 188 0.28 15.54 -7.60
N MET A 189 0.17 14.58 -6.67
CA MET A 189 0.81 13.27 -6.81
C MET A 189 0.22 12.46 -7.97
N VAL A 190 -1.10 12.46 -8.15
CA VAL A 190 -1.72 11.73 -9.27
C VAL A 190 -1.42 12.38 -10.62
N SER A 191 -1.23 13.71 -10.66
CA SER A 191 -0.77 14.42 -11.86
C SER A 191 0.69 14.13 -12.17
N HIS A 192 1.55 14.13 -11.16
CA HIS A 192 2.97 13.78 -11.28
C HIS A 192 3.15 12.35 -11.79
N ALA A 193 2.37 11.41 -11.28
CA ALA A 193 2.43 10.00 -11.64
C ALA A 193 1.97 9.69 -13.08
N LYS A 194 1.38 10.64 -13.81
CA LYS A 194 1.06 10.45 -15.26
C LYS A 194 2.29 10.08 -16.09
N LYS A 195 3.48 10.46 -15.66
CA LYS A 195 4.74 10.15 -16.34
C LYS A 195 5.25 8.72 -16.06
N TRP A 196 4.64 7.99 -15.09
CA TRP A 196 4.99 6.62 -14.78
C TRP A 196 4.08 5.66 -15.56
N PRO A 197 4.60 4.93 -16.58
CA PRO A 197 3.77 4.09 -17.43
C PRO A 197 3.13 2.91 -16.69
N ASN A 198 3.64 2.58 -15.51
CA ASN A 198 3.15 1.54 -14.62
C ASN A 198 2.31 2.06 -13.44
N PHE A 199 1.98 3.35 -13.40
CA PHE A 199 1.06 3.90 -12.41
C PHE A 199 -0.38 3.51 -12.75
N VAL A 200 -1.09 2.91 -11.80
CA VAL A 200 -2.46 2.41 -12.06
C VAL A 200 -3.49 2.91 -11.05
N SER A 201 -3.09 3.29 -9.84
CA SER A 201 -4.07 3.60 -8.79
C SER A 201 -3.50 4.47 -7.67
N ILE A 202 -4.42 5.10 -6.93
CA ILE A 202 -4.12 5.86 -5.72
C ILE A 202 -5.15 5.59 -4.62
N GLY A 203 -4.67 5.30 -3.40
CA GLY A 203 -5.45 5.33 -2.17
C GLY A 203 -5.61 6.77 -1.68
N LEU A 204 -6.85 7.19 -1.44
CA LEU A 204 -7.12 8.58 -1.07
C LEU A 204 -6.62 8.89 0.34
N ARG A 205 -6.78 7.97 1.27
CA ARG A 205 -6.29 8.12 2.65
C ARG A 205 -6.21 6.79 3.36
N ASN A 206 -5.05 6.50 3.91
CA ASN A 206 -4.82 5.35 4.79
C ASN A 206 -5.47 5.57 6.17
N GLU A 207 -6.13 4.53 6.66
CA GLU A 207 -6.56 4.36 8.05
C GLU A 207 -7.26 5.56 8.70
N LEU A 208 -8.37 6.00 8.08
CA LEU A 208 -9.27 6.96 8.70
C LEU A 208 -9.78 6.42 10.04
N ARG A 209 -9.57 7.19 11.12
CA ARG A 209 -9.87 6.76 12.48
C ARG A 209 -10.40 7.89 13.33
N GLU A 210 -11.14 7.53 14.37
CA GLU A 210 -11.72 8.50 15.27
C GLU A 210 -10.63 9.26 16.03
N PRO A 211 -10.63 10.61 15.97
CA PRO A 211 -9.68 11.41 16.72
C PRO A 211 -9.94 11.35 18.23
N SER A 212 -8.90 11.56 19.03
CA SER A 212 -9.04 11.69 20.48
C SER A 212 -9.78 12.97 20.89
N THR A 213 -9.80 13.99 20.03
CA THR A 213 -10.48 15.27 20.25
C THR A 213 -11.57 15.44 19.21
N ILE A 214 -12.79 15.76 19.67
CA ILE A 214 -13.95 15.94 18.78
C ILE A 214 -13.75 17.20 17.91
N ASN A 215 -13.84 17.02 16.60
CA ASN A 215 -13.89 18.12 15.64
C ASN A 215 -15.36 18.34 15.20
N THR A 216 -15.95 19.47 15.60
CA THR A 216 -17.33 19.79 15.28
C THR A 216 -17.56 20.16 13.82
N GLN A 217 -16.54 20.65 13.12
CA GLN A 217 -16.60 20.96 11.67
C GLN A 217 -16.64 19.68 10.83
N TYR A 218 -15.90 18.67 11.26
CA TYR A 218 -15.81 17.38 10.57
C TYR A 218 -16.11 16.25 11.58
N PRO A 219 -17.37 16.01 11.97
CA PRO A 219 -17.71 14.94 12.89
C PRO A 219 -17.31 13.57 12.31
N TYR A 220 -16.82 12.67 13.16
CA TYR A 220 -16.42 11.33 12.75
C TYR A 220 -17.65 10.46 12.47
N ASN A 221 -18.09 10.43 11.22
CA ASN A 221 -19.24 9.66 10.76
C ASN A 221 -19.19 9.43 9.23
N TRP A 222 -20.10 8.60 8.75
CA TRP A 222 -20.21 8.25 7.34
C TRP A 222 -20.64 9.41 6.44
N GLY A 223 -21.41 10.37 6.92
CA GLY A 223 -21.83 11.55 6.15
C GLY A 223 -20.64 12.45 5.82
N THR A 224 -19.78 12.71 6.80
CA THR A 224 -18.51 13.44 6.59
C THR A 224 -17.56 12.66 5.68
N TRP A 225 -17.43 11.34 5.90
CA TRP A 225 -16.67 10.46 5.03
C TRP A 225 -17.14 10.60 3.57
N TYR A 226 -18.44 10.45 3.33
CA TYR A 226 -19.01 10.56 1.99
C TYR A 226 -18.65 11.89 1.34
N THR A 227 -18.88 13.00 2.02
CA THR A 227 -18.62 14.34 1.49
C THR A 227 -17.15 14.53 1.12
N GLN A 228 -16.23 14.18 2.02
CA GLN A 228 -14.81 14.44 1.80
C GLN A 228 -14.19 13.45 0.80
N MET A 229 -14.48 12.16 0.96
CA MET A 229 -13.89 11.13 0.08
C MET A 229 -14.41 11.25 -1.36
N THR A 230 -15.70 11.54 -1.55
CA THR A 230 -16.23 11.69 -2.92
C THR A 230 -15.75 12.99 -3.58
N THR A 231 -15.55 14.07 -2.80
CA THR A 231 -14.96 15.30 -3.31
C THR A 231 -13.51 15.07 -3.75
N ALA A 232 -12.71 14.40 -2.91
CA ALA A 232 -11.33 14.04 -3.26
C ALA A 232 -11.28 13.12 -4.49
N ALA A 233 -12.17 12.12 -4.57
CA ALA A 233 -12.26 11.22 -5.73
C ALA A 233 -12.55 11.99 -7.03
N LYS A 234 -13.48 12.95 -7.01
CA LYS A 234 -13.77 13.81 -8.16
C LYS A 234 -12.55 14.62 -8.59
N ARG A 235 -11.82 15.22 -7.64
CA ARG A 235 -10.61 16.00 -7.91
C ARG A 235 -9.49 15.13 -8.48
N VAL A 236 -9.25 13.96 -7.91
CA VAL A 236 -8.26 12.98 -8.41
C VAL A 236 -8.60 12.52 -9.82
N ASN A 237 -9.87 12.19 -10.08
CA ASN A 237 -10.31 11.81 -11.43
C ASN A 237 -10.13 12.94 -12.45
N ALA A 238 -10.47 14.18 -12.08
CA ALA A 238 -10.23 15.35 -12.93
C ALA A 238 -8.73 15.55 -13.22
N ALA A 239 -7.88 15.35 -12.22
CA ALA A 239 -6.42 15.49 -12.35
C ALA A 239 -5.81 14.35 -13.19
N ASN A 240 -6.28 13.10 -13.03
CA ASN A 240 -5.84 11.95 -13.82
C ASN A 240 -6.98 10.92 -14.02
N PRO A 241 -7.73 10.98 -15.13
CA PRO A 241 -8.86 10.09 -15.38
C PRO A 241 -8.47 8.62 -15.63
N ASN A 242 -7.18 8.34 -15.78
CA ASN A 242 -6.67 6.98 -15.97
C ASN A 242 -6.44 6.22 -14.65
N ALA A 243 -6.33 6.93 -13.53
CA ALA A 243 -6.07 6.31 -12.23
C ALA A 243 -7.32 5.61 -11.68
N LEU A 244 -7.16 4.39 -11.15
CA LEU A 244 -8.13 3.84 -10.21
C LEU A 244 -8.02 4.59 -8.88
N ILE A 245 -9.15 4.76 -8.22
CA ILE A 245 -9.30 5.54 -6.99
C ILE A 245 -9.79 4.60 -5.90
N PHE A 246 -8.96 4.37 -4.90
CA PHE A 246 -9.27 3.49 -3.80
C PHE A 246 -9.90 4.28 -2.66
N LEU A 247 -11.06 3.80 -2.23
CA LEU A 247 -11.86 4.39 -1.16
C LEU A 247 -11.66 3.54 0.10
N SER A 248 -10.90 4.06 1.02
CA SER A 248 -10.73 3.48 2.35
C SER A 248 -11.95 3.73 3.24
N GLY A 249 -12.16 2.89 4.23
CA GLY A 249 -13.31 2.95 5.12
C GLY A 249 -13.06 3.72 6.42
N LEU A 250 -13.88 3.43 7.42
CA LEU A 250 -13.73 3.92 8.78
C LEU A 250 -12.99 2.90 9.66
N ASN A 251 -12.71 3.32 10.89
CA ASN A 251 -12.10 2.52 11.94
C ASN A 251 -10.81 1.81 11.48
N TYR A 252 -9.83 2.59 11.01
CA TYR A 252 -8.55 2.05 10.48
C TYR A 252 -8.77 1.19 9.23
N ASP A 253 -9.64 1.62 8.33
CA ASP A 253 -10.01 0.91 7.08
C ASP A 253 -10.55 -0.50 7.30
N THR A 254 -11.04 -0.80 8.53
CA THR A 254 -11.59 -2.12 8.84
C THR A 254 -13.06 -2.28 8.46
N THR A 255 -13.74 -1.21 7.99
CA THR A 255 -15.15 -1.30 7.62
C THR A 255 -15.54 -0.35 6.49
N LEU A 256 -16.26 -0.89 5.53
CA LEU A 256 -17.03 -0.23 4.48
C LEU A 256 -18.47 -0.76 4.45
N ALA A 257 -18.93 -1.31 5.58
CA ALA A 257 -20.18 -2.06 5.69
C ALA A 257 -21.42 -1.42 5.04
N PRO A 258 -21.67 -0.09 5.10
CA PRO A 258 -22.84 0.52 4.48
C PRO A 258 -22.73 0.71 2.96
N ILE A 259 -21.52 0.63 2.38
CA ILE A 259 -21.28 0.99 0.98
C ILE A 259 -21.89 -0.04 0.01
N PRO A 260 -21.69 -1.35 0.15
CA PRO A 260 -22.21 -2.33 -0.79
C PRO A 260 -23.74 -2.27 -0.99
N THR A 261 -24.48 -2.01 0.10
CA THR A 261 -25.95 -2.01 0.11
C THR A 261 -26.56 -0.61 -0.07
N ALA A 262 -25.73 0.42 -0.30
CA ALA A 262 -26.16 1.81 -0.32
C ALA A 262 -27.02 2.19 0.92
N SER A 263 -26.60 1.71 2.10
CA SER A 263 -27.27 2.03 3.36
C SER A 263 -27.19 3.54 3.65
N ASP A 264 -28.09 4.03 4.52
CA ASP A 264 -28.10 5.42 4.94
C ASP A 264 -26.77 5.75 5.67
N LEU A 265 -26.08 6.75 5.17
CA LEU A 265 -24.81 7.28 5.73
C LEU A 265 -25.06 8.43 6.72
N GLY A 266 -26.31 8.76 6.94
CA GLY A 266 -26.80 9.87 7.75
C GLY A 266 -27.62 10.86 6.91
N ASN A 267 -28.75 11.30 7.47
CA ASN A 267 -29.67 12.27 6.85
C ASN A 267 -30.14 11.89 5.43
N GLY A 268 -30.30 10.60 5.15
CA GLY A 268 -30.76 10.10 3.85
C GLY A 268 -29.67 10.02 2.77
N VAL A 269 -28.45 10.43 3.08
CA VAL A 269 -27.31 10.32 2.15
C VAL A 269 -26.94 8.85 1.92
N ARG A 270 -26.70 8.47 0.67
CA ARG A 270 -26.32 7.10 0.29
C ARG A 270 -25.20 7.15 -0.73
N PHE A 271 -24.24 6.25 -0.61
CA PHE A 271 -23.25 6.05 -1.67
C PHE A 271 -23.88 5.20 -2.80
N ARG A 272 -23.89 5.74 -4.01
CA ARG A 272 -24.35 5.00 -5.21
C ARG A 272 -23.34 5.18 -6.33
N LEU A 273 -22.90 4.09 -6.93
CA LEU A 273 -22.01 4.14 -8.09
C LEU A 273 -22.57 4.95 -9.24
N SER A 274 -23.91 4.92 -9.45
CA SER A 274 -24.59 5.70 -10.48
C SER A 274 -24.42 7.21 -10.37
N ASP A 275 -24.01 7.71 -9.21
CA ASP A 275 -23.80 9.14 -8.97
C ASP A 275 -22.44 9.64 -9.48
N PHE A 276 -21.57 8.72 -9.94
CA PHE A 276 -20.22 9.02 -10.41
C PHE A 276 -20.06 8.73 -11.90
N SER A 277 -19.77 9.76 -12.70
CA SER A 277 -19.43 9.61 -14.12
C SER A 277 -18.17 8.76 -14.36
N PHE A 278 -17.38 8.56 -13.31
CA PHE A 278 -16.15 7.75 -13.28
C PHE A 278 -16.28 6.52 -12.36
N ALA A 279 -17.49 5.96 -12.24
CA ALA A 279 -17.73 4.76 -11.43
C ALA A 279 -16.77 3.60 -11.79
N ASN A 280 -16.41 3.50 -13.08
CA ASN A 280 -15.44 2.52 -13.57
C ASN A 280 -13.99 2.77 -13.14
N LYS A 281 -13.75 3.70 -12.21
CA LYS A 281 -12.45 3.98 -11.59
C LYS A 281 -12.45 3.77 -10.07
N LEU A 282 -13.58 3.42 -9.47
CA LEU A 282 -13.71 3.30 -8.02
C LEU A 282 -13.47 1.86 -7.54
N VAL A 283 -12.65 1.72 -6.51
CA VAL A 283 -12.30 0.45 -5.86
C VAL A 283 -12.46 0.63 -4.35
N LEU A 284 -12.94 -0.38 -3.65
CA LEU A 284 -13.01 -0.39 -2.19
C LEU A 284 -11.71 -0.94 -1.60
N GLU A 285 -11.25 -0.32 -0.53
CA GLU A 285 -10.01 -0.66 0.18
C GLU A 285 -10.31 -1.07 1.62
N LEU A 286 -9.76 -2.19 2.06
CA LEU A 286 -9.89 -2.68 3.42
C LEU A 286 -8.53 -3.08 4.00
N HIS A 287 -8.43 -2.95 5.33
CA HIS A 287 -7.34 -3.49 6.14
C HIS A 287 -7.88 -4.55 7.10
N ASN A 288 -7.05 -5.52 7.43
CA ASN A 288 -7.38 -6.49 8.46
C ASN A 288 -6.14 -6.94 9.23
N TYR A 289 -6.22 -6.87 10.54
CA TYR A 289 -5.18 -7.31 11.46
C TYR A 289 -5.76 -8.11 12.64
N GLU A 290 -6.76 -8.93 12.37
CA GLU A 290 -7.37 -9.84 13.35
C GLU A 290 -6.49 -11.06 13.63
N THR A 291 -5.21 -10.80 13.97
CA THR A 291 -4.19 -11.85 14.18
C THR A 291 -4.52 -12.84 15.26
N GLY A 292 -5.47 -12.52 16.14
CA GLY A 292 -6.02 -13.41 17.17
C GLY A 292 -7.21 -14.26 16.72
N ALA A 293 -7.54 -14.28 15.41
CA ALA A 293 -8.65 -15.07 14.89
C ALA A 293 -8.52 -16.56 15.27
N THR A 294 -9.60 -17.14 15.78
CA THR A 294 -9.65 -18.54 16.23
C THR A 294 -10.30 -19.49 15.22
N SER A 295 -11.02 -18.95 14.24
CA SER A 295 -11.56 -19.74 13.13
C SER A 295 -11.57 -18.96 11.83
N CYS A 296 -11.36 -19.65 10.71
CA CYS A 296 -11.41 -19.01 9.38
C CYS A 296 -12.84 -18.57 9.03
N SER A 297 -13.87 -19.31 9.41
CA SER A 297 -15.25 -18.92 9.13
C SER A 297 -15.65 -17.62 9.85
N ALA A 298 -15.20 -17.39 11.08
CA ALA A 298 -15.43 -16.14 11.78
C ALA A 298 -14.69 -14.97 11.11
N LEU A 299 -13.41 -15.15 10.77
CA LEU A 299 -12.60 -14.13 10.10
C LEU A 299 -13.16 -13.78 8.72
N SER A 300 -13.47 -14.77 7.89
CA SER A 300 -14.03 -14.55 6.55
C SER A 300 -15.42 -13.91 6.60
N GLY A 301 -16.27 -14.33 7.57
CA GLY A 301 -17.56 -13.69 7.83
C GLY A 301 -17.44 -12.22 8.24
N ALA A 302 -16.44 -11.88 9.07
CA ALA A 302 -16.15 -10.50 9.44
C ALA A 302 -15.70 -9.68 8.22
N LEU A 303 -14.77 -10.19 7.42
CA LEU A 303 -14.31 -9.53 6.17
C LEU A 303 -15.45 -9.35 5.17
N TRP A 304 -16.30 -10.38 5.01
CA TRP A 304 -17.48 -10.29 4.16
C TRP A 304 -18.38 -9.13 4.55
N ASN A 305 -18.73 -9.04 5.84
CA ASN A 305 -19.56 -7.98 6.38
C ASN A 305 -18.86 -6.61 6.40
N ALA A 306 -17.53 -6.58 6.52
CA ALA A 306 -16.75 -5.35 6.45
C ALA A 306 -16.83 -4.65 5.09
N GLY A 307 -17.00 -5.43 4.00
CA GLY A 307 -17.10 -4.81 2.67
C GLY A 307 -17.00 -5.80 1.51
N PHE A 308 -16.42 -7.01 1.70
CA PHE A 308 -16.23 -7.97 0.60
C PHE A 308 -17.54 -8.44 -0.05
N LYS A 309 -18.68 -8.31 0.63
CA LYS A 309 -20.00 -8.58 0.02
C LYS A 309 -20.29 -7.73 -1.22
N ALA A 310 -19.60 -6.57 -1.41
CA ALA A 310 -19.69 -5.80 -2.65
C ALA A 310 -19.31 -6.61 -3.89
N GLN A 311 -18.55 -7.67 -3.73
CA GLN A 311 -18.17 -8.55 -4.84
C GLN A 311 -19.27 -9.56 -5.25
N ASN A 312 -20.36 -9.68 -4.49
CA ASN A 312 -21.43 -10.62 -4.76
C ASN A 312 -22.59 -9.96 -5.53
N SER A 313 -22.43 -9.81 -6.84
CA SER A 313 -23.48 -9.23 -7.71
C SER A 313 -24.74 -10.08 -7.81
N SER A 314 -24.73 -11.33 -7.33
CA SER A 314 -25.92 -12.19 -7.32
C SER A 314 -26.84 -11.91 -6.12
N ASP A 315 -26.38 -11.23 -5.10
CA ASP A 315 -27.19 -10.84 -3.95
C ASP A 315 -28.00 -9.57 -4.27
N PRO A 316 -29.33 -9.64 -4.29
CA PRO A 316 -30.17 -8.48 -4.64
C PRO A 316 -30.07 -7.32 -3.67
N SER A 317 -29.49 -7.51 -2.47
CA SER A 317 -29.23 -6.42 -1.53
C SER A 317 -28.01 -5.58 -1.92
N ILE A 318 -27.17 -6.06 -2.83
CA ILE A 318 -25.96 -5.35 -3.28
C ILE A 318 -26.34 -4.34 -4.37
N VAL A 319 -26.33 -3.09 -4.01
CA VAL A 319 -26.59 -1.94 -4.89
C VAL A 319 -25.30 -1.52 -5.63
N ASN A 320 -24.17 -1.56 -4.93
CA ASN A 320 -22.85 -1.18 -5.44
C ASN A 320 -21.98 -2.43 -5.58
N SER A 321 -22.04 -3.07 -6.74
CA SER A 321 -21.09 -4.14 -7.07
C SER A 321 -19.75 -3.51 -7.44
N MET A 322 -18.72 -3.79 -6.65
CA MET A 322 -17.39 -3.17 -6.75
C MET A 322 -16.28 -4.16 -6.44
N PRO A 323 -15.07 -3.98 -7.00
CA PRO A 323 -13.90 -4.71 -6.53
C PRO A 323 -13.53 -4.25 -5.12
N VAL A 324 -13.05 -5.20 -4.31
CA VAL A 324 -12.50 -4.96 -2.97
C VAL A 324 -11.06 -5.47 -2.95
N VAL A 325 -10.14 -4.64 -2.49
CA VAL A 325 -8.74 -4.99 -2.31
C VAL A 325 -8.37 -4.90 -0.84
N LEU A 326 -7.78 -5.95 -0.29
CA LEU A 326 -7.21 -5.94 1.06
C LEU A 326 -5.82 -5.34 0.99
N THR A 327 -5.71 -4.02 1.11
CA THR A 327 -4.46 -3.29 0.88
C THR A 327 -3.47 -3.36 2.05
N GLU A 328 -3.96 -3.74 3.24
CA GLU A 328 -3.09 -4.11 4.34
C GLU A 328 -3.61 -5.32 5.10
N PHE A 329 -2.71 -6.24 5.31
CA PHE A 329 -2.73 -7.30 6.30
C PHE A 329 -1.29 -7.71 6.56
N GLY A 330 -1.02 -8.26 7.71
CA GLY A 330 0.34 -8.71 8.03
C GLY A 330 0.37 -9.62 9.24
N PHE A 331 1.43 -10.40 9.34
CA PHE A 331 1.68 -11.30 10.45
C PHE A 331 3.18 -11.41 10.70
N LEU A 332 3.55 -11.83 11.91
CA LEU A 332 4.94 -11.98 12.31
C LEU A 332 5.68 -12.92 11.34
N GLN A 333 6.76 -12.41 10.74
CA GLN A 333 7.58 -13.15 9.77
C GLN A 333 8.58 -14.06 10.49
N ASP A 334 8.05 -15.14 11.09
CA ASP A 334 8.81 -16.18 11.77
C ASP A 334 8.58 -17.56 11.14
N SER A 335 9.05 -18.63 11.80
CA SER A 335 8.92 -19.99 11.29
C SER A 335 7.53 -20.61 11.45
N THR A 336 6.62 -20.00 12.21
CA THR A 336 5.37 -20.62 12.70
C THR A 336 4.12 -19.80 12.43
N THR A 337 4.15 -18.48 12.61
CA THR A 337 2.97 -17.60 12.60
C THR A 337 2.19 -17.65 11.29
N TRP A 338 2.87 -17.86 10.16
CA TRP A 338 2.21 -18.03 8.85
C TRP A 338 1.26 -19.24 8.75
N LYS A 339 1.30 -20.16 9.74
CA LYS A 339 0.42 -21.33 9.86
C LYS A 339 -0.80 -21.07 10.75
N ASN A 340 -0.80 -19.96 11.51
CA ASN A 340 -1.91 -19.64 12.40
C ASN A 340 -3.20 -19.39 11.59
N VAL A 341 -4.34 -19.49 12.25
CA VAL A 341 -5.66 -19.34 11.63
C VAL A 341 -5.76 -18.09 10.79
N TYR A 342 -5.32 -16.95 11.31
CA TYR A 342 -5.35 -15.68 10.60
C TYR A 342 -4.59 -15.73 9.25
N ALA A 343 -3.31 -16.03 9.29
CA ALA A 343 -2.46 -16.03 8.08
C ALA A 343 -2.87 -17.12 7.09
N SER A 344 -3.20 -18.32 7.57
CA SER A 344 -3.62 -19.42 6.71
C SER A 344 -5.00 -19.19 6.10
N CYS A 345 -5.93 -18.58 6.83
CA CYS A 345 -7.26 -18.23 6.31
C CYS A 345 -7.14 -17.18 5.20
N LEU A 346 -6.41 -16.06 5.42
CA LEU A 346 -6.25 -15.05 4.39
C LEU A 346 -5.57 -15.60 3.13
N ARG A 347 -4.56 -16.45 3.30
CA ARG A 347 -3.85 -17.10 2.19
C ARG A 347 -4.75 -17.94 1.29
N THR A 348 -5.82 -18.51 1.82
CA THR A 348 -6.77 -19.33 1.03
C THR A 348 -7.99 -18.53 0.63
N TRP A 349 -8.64 -17.86 1.57
CA TRP A 349 -9.92 -17.21 1.34
C TRP A 349 -9.84 -16.01 0.37
N ILE A 350 -8.81 -15.17 0.46
CA ILE A 350 -8.69 -14.01 -0.45
C ILE A 350 -8.55 -14.45 -1.92
N PRO A 351 -7.67 -15.43 -2.26
CA PRO A 351 -7.64 -15.99 -3.61
C PRO A 351 -8.96 -16.66 -4.06
N GLU A 352 -9.66 -17.36 -3.16
CA GLU A 352 -10.98 -17.96 -3.44
C GLU A 352 -12.02 -16.87 -3.78
N GLN A 353 -11.94 -15.69 -3.16
CA GLN A 353 -12.75 -14.54 -3.54
C GLN A 353 -12.28 -13.88 -4.84
N GLN A 354 -11.17 -14.30 -5.43
CA GLN A 354 -10.50 -13.64 -6.56
C GLN A 354 -10.28 -12.15 -6.29
N ALA A 355 -9.99 -11.80 -5.04
CA ALA A 355 -9.80 -10.45 -4.58
C ALA A 355 -8.31 -10.05 -4.59
N GLY A 356 -8.05 -8.76 -4.83
CA GLY A 356 -6.70 -8.21 -4.75
C GLY A 356 -6.23 -8.01 -3.31
N TRP A 357 -4.91 -7.95 -3.15
CA TRP A 357 -4.29 -7.71 -1.84
C TRP A 357 -2.88 -7.13 -1.95
N THR A 358 -2.44 -6.43 -0.90
CA THR A 358 -1.05 -6.09 -0.64
C THR A 358 -0.70 -6.32 0.82
N THR A 359 0.37 -7.06 1.10
CA THR A 359 0.78 -7.36 2.47
C THR A 359 1.59 -6.21 3.08
N TRP A 360 1.41 -5.92 4.35
CA TRP A 360 2.30 -5.12 5.16
C TRP A 360 3.39 -6.05 5.70
N VAL A 361 4.70 -5.93 5.44
CA VAL A 361 5.40 -4.88 4.73
C VAL A 361 6.74 -5.41 4.19
N ILE A 362 7.26 -4.90 3.07
CA ILE A 362 8.58 -5.30 2.53
C ILE A 362 9.77 -4.91 3.44
N ALA A 363 9.55 -4.06 4.41
CA ALA A 363 10.62 -3.49 5.25
C ALA A 363 11.40 -4.53 6.07
N GLY A 364 12.66 -4.20 6.35
CA GLY A 364 13.52 -4.84 7.35
C GLY A 364 13.80 -3.90 8.53
N SER A 365 14.11 -2.66 8.23
CA SER A 365 14.33 -1.57 9.19
C SER A 365 13.89 -0.24 8.58
N TYR A 366 13.83 0.80 9.40
CA TYR A 366 13.45 2.17 9.02
C TYR A 366 14.59 3.15 9.28
N TYR A 367 14.66 4.24 8.51
CA TYR A 367 15.63 5.32 8.80
C TYR A 367 15.44 5.86 10.22
N ILE A 368 14.18 6.12 10.58
CA ILE A 368 13.74 6.49 11.91
C ILE A 368 12.27 6.08 12.09
N ARG A 369 11.93 5.56 13.26
CA ARG A 369 10.57 5.23 13.62
C ARG A 369 10.37 5.48 15.10
N GLN A 370 9.38 6.29 15.46
CA GLN A 370 9.08 6.65 16.84
C GLN A 370 10.33 7.18 17.60
N GLY A 371 11.14 8.03 16.94
CA GLY A 371 12.36 8.60 17.51
C GLY A 371 13.58 7.67 17.57
N THR A 372 13.43 6.39 17.20
CA THR A 372 14.54 5.43 17.17
C THR A 372 15.08 5.29 15.75
N GLN A 373 16.36 5.60 15.58
CA GLN A 373 17.08 5.43 14.33
C GLN A 373 17.32 3.95 14.04
N ASP A 374 17.30 3.62 12.75
CA ASP A 374 17.61 2.28 12.23
C ASP A 374 16.81 1.19 12.95
N LEU A 375 15.55 1.52 13.29
CA LEU A 375 14.67 0.62 14.02
C LEU A 375 14.36 -0.61 13.18
N ASP A 376 14.65 -1.79 13.74
CA ASP A 376 14.25 -3.06 13.15
C ASP A 376 12.72 -3.22 13.13
N GLU A 377 12.15 -3.71 12.05
CA GLU A 377 10.71 -3.99 11.96
C GLU A 377 10.25 -5.04 12.99
N THR A 378 11.11 -5.95 13.42
CA THR A 378 10.87 -6.80 14.59
C THR A 378 11.31 -6.10 15.86
N TRP A 379 10.56 -5.13 16.30
CA TRP A 379 10.89 -4.41 17.52
C TRP A 379 10.85 -5.33 18.75
N GLY A 380 12.03 -5.57 19.32
CA GLY A 380 12.24 -6.36 20.53
C GLY A 380 12.45 -7.87 20.26
N LYS A 381 13.54 -8.41 20.79
CA LYS A 381 13.95 -9.82 20.69
C LYS A 381 13.02 -10.81 21.41
N SER A 382 11.87 -10.37 21.93
CA SER A 382 10.91 -11.24 22.60
C SER A 382 9.51 -11.05 22.04
N HIS A 383 8.86 -12.14 21.74
CA HIS A 383 7.44 -12.25 21.37
C HIS A 383 6.52 -11.44 22.32
N SER A 384 6.89 -11.32 23.60
CA SER A 384 6.18 -10.55 24.62
C SER A 384 6.14 -9.03 24.37
N GLN A 385 7.10 -8.45 23.66
CA GLN A 385 7.13 -7.01 23.39
C GLN A 385 6.30 -6.60 22.18
N CYS A 386 6.15 -7.47 21.17
CA CYS A 386 5.20 -7.25 20.08
C CYS A 386 3.75 -7.39 20.56
N VAL A 387 3.49 -8.18 21.61
CA VAL A 387 2.16 -8.45 22.17
C VAL A 387 1.79 -7.49 23.31
N ALA A 388 2.77 -6.96 24.04
CA ALA A 388 2.52 -6.15 25.26
C ALA A 388 2.06 -4.72 25.00
N MET A 389 2.21 -4.19 23.79
CA MET A 389 1.56 -2.92 23.42
C MET A 389 0.15 -3.24 22.93
N LEU A 390 -0.85 -2.90 23.73
CA LEU A 390 -2.30 -3.01 23.50
C LEU A 390 -2.84 -2.29 22.23
N GLN A 391 -1.99 -1.90 21.32
CA GLN A 391 -2.26 -1.36 20.00
C GLN A 391 -1.42 -2.12 18.97
N ARG A 392 -1.90 -3.26 18.53
CA ARG A 392 -1.71 -3.97 17.24
C ARG A 392 -0.47 -3.56 16.40
N LEU A 393 0.71 -3.41 17.02
CA LEU A 393 1.95 -3.24 16.28
C LEU A 393 2.41 -4.62 15.81
N ILE A 394 2.18 -4.88 14.54
CA ILE A 394 2.50 -6.16 13.92
C ILE A 394 3.94 -6.10 13.43
N CYS A 395 4.77 -6.98 13.91
CA CYS A 395 6.12 -7.21 13.43
C CYS A 395 6.06 -7.98 12.12
N ALA A 396 5.69 -7.30 11.04
CA ALA A 396 5.35 -7.93 9.76
C ALA A 396 6.41 -7.76 8.65
N GLY A 397 7.62 -7.28 9.01
CA GLY A 397 8.70 -7.05 8.06
C GLY A 397 9.16 -8.32 7.35
N MET A 398 9.03 -8.36 6.01
CA MET A 398 9.43 -9.50 5.20
C MET A 398 10.94 -9.68 5.13
N LEU A 399 11.70 -8.58 5.18
CA LEU A 399 13.16 -8.57 5.06
C LEU A 399 13.83 -8.54 6.44
N ASP A 400 15.06 -9.04 6.50
CA ASP A 400 15.94 -8.86 7.65
C ASP A 400 16.31 -7.39 7.83
N HIS A 401 16.90 -7.06 8.98
CA HIS A 401 17.28 -5.68 9.33
C HIS A 401 18.00 -4.95 8.20
N THR A 402 18.91 -5.61 7.54
CA THR A 402 19.76 -5.06 6.47
C THR A 402 19.13 -5.14 5.08
N TRP A 403 17.87 -5.51 4.98
CA TRP A 403 17.16 -5.67 3.71
C TRP A 403 17.81 -6.67 2.73
N SER A 404 18.76 -7.45 3.22
CA SER A 404 19.58 -8.37 2.38
C SER A 404 18.86 -9.67 2.05
N GLY A 405 18.13 -10.23 3.00
CA GLY A 405 17.44 -11.51 2.90
C GLY A 405 16.04 -11.52 3.48
N TRP A 406 15.35 -12.64 3.30
CA TRP A 406 14.05 -12.85 3.92
C TRP A 406 14.22 -13.14 5.40
N ARG A 407 13.42 -12.48 6.26
CA ARG A 407 13.42 -12.71 7.71
C ARG A 407 13.03 -14.15 8.04
N SER A 408 12.04 -14.68 7.34
CA SER A 408 11.65 -16.09 7.42
C SER A 408 11.39 -16.66 6.03
N ARG A 409 12.29 -17.54 5.55
CA ARG A 409 12.06 -18.22 4.27
C ARG A 409 10.78 -19.04 4.26
N ASN A 410 10.41 -19.66 5.38
CA ASN A 410 9.19 -20.46 5.46
C ASN A 410 7.93 -19.59 5.32
N ALA A 411 7.86 -18.44 6.00
CA ALA A 411 6.74 -17.51 5.87
C ALA A 411 6.61 -16.99 4.43
N ILE A 412 7.72 -16.73 3.78
CA ILE A 412 7.75 -16.26 2.39
C ILE A 412 7.40 -17.37 1.40
N GLU A 413 8.14 -18.49 1.38
CA GLU A 413 8.00 -19.52 0.34
C GLU A 413 6.72 -20.36 0.50
N GLN A 414 6.32 -20.66 1.74
CA GLN A 414 5.15 -21.50 2.03
C GLN A 414 3.90 -20.67 2.42
N GLY A 415 4.09 -19.39 2.74
CA GLY A 415 3.01 -18.45 3.05
C GLY A 415 2.70 -17.55 1.85
N LEU A 416 3.41 -16.42 1.74
CA LEU A 416 3.09 -15.37 0.78
C LEU A 416 3.22 -15.79 -0.69
N LYS A 417 4.27 -16.52 -1.06
CA LYS A 417 4.45 -16.98 -2.44
C LYS A 417 3.34 -17.93 -2.90
N VAL A 418 2.87 -18.80 -2.01
CA VAL A 418 1.69 -19.66 -2.29
C VAL A 418 0.44 -18.81 -2.49
N MET A 419 0.24 -17.77 -1.68
CA MET A 419 -0.88 -16.86 -1.84
C MET A 419 -0.82 -16.11 -3.18
N VAL A 420 0.35 -15.60 -3.58
CA VAL A 420 0.57 -15.00 -4.92
C VAL A 420 0.15 -15.96 -6.02
N GLN A 421 0.69 -17.19 -5.98
CA GLN A 421 0.42 -18.20 -6.99
C GLN A 421 -1.07 -18.57 -7.08
N SER A 422 -1.76 -18.64 -5.94
CA SER A 422 -3.19 -18.93 -5.89
C SER A 422 -4.04 -17.77 -6.43
N SER A 423 -3.64 -16.51 -6.15
CA SER A 423 -4.35 -15.32 -6.61
C SER A 423 -4.21 -15.06 -8.11
N LEU A 424 -3.11 -15.50 -8.74
CA LEU A 424 -2.79 -15.20 -10.14
C LEU A 424 -3.01 -16.41 -11.09
N LYS A 425 -3.63 -17.49 -10.60
CA LYS A 425 -3.95 -18.69 -11.40
C LYS A 425 -5.31 -18.61 -12.13
N GLY A 426 -6.08 -17.51 -11.90
CA GLY A 426 -7.39 -17.29 -12.48
C GLY A 426 -7.37 -16.97 -13.96
#